data_fa20f3a01629aa7b088c2608bb8d39f0
#
_entry.id   fa20f3a01629aa7b088c2608bb8d39f0
#
_cell.length_a   1.000
_cell.length_b   1.000
_cell.length_c   1.000
_cell.angle_alpha   90.00
_cell.angle_beta   90.00
_cell.angle_gamma   90.00
#
_symmetry.space_group_name_H-M   'P 1'
#
loop_
_entity.id
_entity.type
_entity.pdbx_description
1 polymer ?
#
loop_
_entity_poly.entity_id
_entity_poly.type
_entity_poly.pdbx_seq_one_letter_code
_entity_poly.pdbx_strand_id
1 'polypeptide(L)'
;MSLVGAGYLALMCWFSYLVIFYDFTATNKFLFCLTLCAVSFAALSAMLYSRFQILTRLTSILLLPAILPQILLCFGQWELILPIAVTSLIIFFLSGAGETVKTVFGVIYLLLYVLGSLAFFMLMSFFTPSTQQTILENGESPSGAYRYEIIQTDDSSGGNVAVHIEPNDRDIHLPFLTFVSNGYDRTVYEERPIPSEVGSAQWSTVTRADITAQLLAISEDVTLDLSKSQKATIGIPSDTETVYLKDLTDSQLEQLGVPAENDVLTFADKTCFRSYIAVLEDYFAKDNREISLFN
;
A
#
# COMPACT_ATOMS: atom_id res chain seq x y z
N MET A 1 12.43 27.23 16.65
CA MET A 1 12.26 27.54 15.21
C MET A 1 13.09 26.65 14.27
N SER A 2 14.31 26.24 14.64
CA SER A 2 15.05 25.21 13.87
C SER A 2 14.36 23.84 13.82
N LEU A 3 13.57 23.50 14.84
CA LEU A 3 12.72 22.31 14.88
C LEU A 3 11.67 22.29 13.75
N VAL A 4 11.19 23.45 13.28
CA VAL A 4 10.22 23.50 12.17
C VAL A 4 10.86 23.09 10.84
N GLY A 5 12.11 23.52 10.57
CA GLY A 5 12.83 23.09 9.37
C GLY A 5 13.13 21.59 9.38
N ALA A 6 13.57 21.05 10.52
CA ALA A 6 13.79 19.63 10.68
C ALA A 6 12.47 18.85 10.57
N GLY A 7 11.37 19.37 11.13
CA GLY A 7 10.03 18.80 10.98
C GLY A 7 9.54 18.78 9.53
N TYR A 8 9.79 19.85 8.78
CA TYR A 8 9.44 19.91 7.36
C TYR A 8 10.26 18.90 6.54
N LEU A 9 11.55 18.77 6.80
CA LEU A 9 12.38 17.74 6.15
C LEU A 9 11.87 16.33 6.49
N ALA A 10 11.56 16.07 7.77
CA ALA A 10 11.02 14.77 8.20
C ALA A 10 9.66 14.49 7.52
N LEU A 11 8.80 15.49 7.38
CA LEU A 11 7.53 15.38 6.66
C LEU A 11 7.75 15.07 5.18
N MET A 12 8.70 15.71 4.52
CA MET A 12 9.03 15.44 3.12
C MET A 12 9.64 14.05 2.93
N CYS A 13 10.52 13.61 3.84
CA CYS A 13 11.05 12.24 3.80
C CYS A 13 9.95 11.20 4.02
N TRP A 14 9.04 11.43 4.97
CA TRP A 14 7.90 10.56 5.22
C TRP A 14 6.95 10.50 4.02
N PHE A 15 6.65 11.66 3.41
CA PHE A 15 5.82 11.72 2.22
C PHE A 15 6.49 11.02 1.02
N SER A 16 7.83 11.17 0.84
CA SER A 16 8.58 10.41 -0.16
C SER A 16 8.50 8.90 0.08
N TYR A 17 8.61 8.47 1.33
CA TYR A 17 8.42 7.06 1.70
C TYR A 17 7.02 6.56 1.31
N LEU A 18 5.99 7.32 1.65
CA LEU A 18 4.61 6.94 1.31
C LEU A 18 4.40 6.83 -0.20
N VAL A 19 4.89 7.79 -0.99
CA VAL A 19 4.75 7.78 -2.45
C VAL A 19 5.52 6.64 -3.13
N ILE A 20 6.59 6.12 -2.49
CA ILE A 20 7.32 4.96 -3.01
C ILE A 20 6.56 3.65 -2.78
N PHE A 21 5.89 3.51 -1.64
CA PHE A 21 5.30 2.22 -1.21
C PHE A 21 3.77 2.19 -1.30
N TYR A 22 3.13 3.31 -1.59
CA TYR A 22 1.67 3.44 -1.63
C TYR A 22 1.26 4.22 -2.87
N ASP A 23 0.16 3.82 -3.47
CA ASP A 23 -0.56 4.67 -4.42
C ASP A 23 -1.39 5.69 -3.64
N PHE A 24 -1.39 6.94 -4.09
CA PHE A 24 -2.16 7.94 -3.39
C PHE A 24 -3.31 8.47 -4.26
N THR A 25 -4.46 8.65 -3.63
CA THR A 25 -5.65 9.26 -4.22
C THR A 25 -6.05 10.49 -3.41
N ALA A 26 -6.16 11.65 -4.08
CA ALA A 26 -6.62 12.86 -3.42
C ALA A 26 -8.13 12.98 -3.56
N THR A 27 -8.85 12.87 -2.43
CA THR A 27 -10.31 13.05 -2.37
C THR A 27 -10.71 14.48 -2.79
N ASN A 28 -9.88 15.48 -2.43
CA ASN A 28 -10.06 16.85 -2.86
C ASN A 28 -8.71 17.49 -3.21
N LYS A 29 -8.34 17.43 -4.50
CA LYS A 29 -7.05 17.94 -5.01
C LYS A 29 -6.80 19.41 -4.68
N PHE A 30 -7.84 20.26 -4.80
CA PHE A 30 -7.70 21.69 -4.51
C PHE A 30 -7.39 21.97 -3.04
N LEU A 31 -8.13 21.34 -2.12
CA LEU A 31 -7.94 21.53 -0.69
C LEU A 31 -6.60 20.97 -0.22
N PHE A 32 -6.18 19.84 -0.79
CA PHE A 32 -4.86 19.27 -0.55
C PHE A 32 -3.73 20.19 -1.00
N CYS A 33 -3.80 20.73 -2.23
CA CYS A 33 -2.83 21.70 -2.75
C CYS A 33 -2.77 22.97 -1.89
N LEU A 34 -3.92 23.50 -1.47
CA LEU A 34 -3.99 24.66 -0.59
C LEU A 34 -3.32 24.41 0.76
N THR A 35 -3.58 23.24 1.36
CA THR A 35 -2.96 22.84 2.62
C THR A 35 -1.45 22.69 2.47
N LEU A 36 -0.99 22.06 1.40
CA LEU A 36 0.42 21.89 1.08
C LEU A 36 1.13 23.25 0.88
N CYS A 37 0.51 24.16 0.16
CA CYS A 37 1.01 25.53 0.00
C CYS A 37 1.10 26.27 1.34
N ALA A 38 0.09 26.16 2.19
CA ALA A 38 0.07 26.79 3.50
C ALA A 38 1.19 26.23 4.43
N VAL A 39 1.36 24.92 4.48
CA VAL A 39 2.43 24.27 5.24
C VAL A 39 3.81 24.66 4.70
N SER A 40 4.00 24.65 3.40
CA SER A 40 5.24 25.04 2.74
C SER A 40 5.59 26.52 3.01
N PHE A 41 4.61 27.41 2.94
CA PHE A 41 4.80 28.83 3.25
C PHE A 41 5.11 29.06 4.73
N ALA A 42 4.43 28.36 5.64
CA ALA A 42 4.72 28.42 7.07
C ALA A 42 6.14 27.94 7.39
N ALA A 43 6.56 26.82 6.77
CA ALA A 43 7.91 26.29 6.92
C ALA A 43 8.98 27.26 6.41
N LEU A 44 8.77 27.83 5.21
CA LEU A 44 9.65 28.83 4.63
C LEU A 44 9.78 30.05 5.55
N SER A 45 8.66 30.61 6.01
CA SER A 45 8.65 31.75 6.92
C SER A 45 9.39 31.46 8.23
N ALA A 46 9.14 30.30 8.83
CA ALA A 46 9.80 29.89 10.08
C ALA A 46 11.31 29.69 9.89
N MET A 47 11.76 29.19 8.73
CA MET A 47 13.18 29.01 8.42
C MET A 47 13.88 30.34 8.18
N LEU A 48 13.27 31.29 7.53
CA LEU A 48 13.82 32.64 7.31
C LEU A 48 14.03 33.40 8.63
N TYR A 49 13.16 33.21 9.63
CA TYR A 49 13.27 33.84 10.96
C TYR A 49 14.08 33.02 11.97
N SER A 50 14.67 31.90 11.54
CA SER A 50 15.41 31.01 12.45
C SER A 50 16.78 31.56 12.81
N ARG A 51 17.13 31.54 14.12
CA ARG A 51 18.45 31.93 14.62
C ARG A 51 19.49 30.79 14.60
N PHE A 52 19.06 29.54 14.40
CA PHE A 52 19.95 28.38 14.42
C PHE A 52 20.47 28.05 13.02
N GLN A 53 21.56 28.69 12.64
CA GLN A 53 22.09 28.62 11.28
C GLN A 53 22.56 27.22 10.86
N ILE A 54 23.16 26.43 11.75
CA ILE A 54 23.71 25.10 11.39
C ILE A 54 22.60 24.14 10.96
N LEU A 55 21.55 24.03 11.77
CA LEU A 55 20.45 23.12 11.47
C LEU A 55 19.66 23.56 10.23
N THR A 56 19.46 24.87 10.07
CA THR A 56 18.82 25.44 8.88
C THR A 56 19.63 25.18 7.61
N ARG A 57 20.96 25.28 7.67
CA ARG A 57 21.86 24.95 6.55
C ARG A 57 21.80 23.47 6.18
N LEU A 58 21.86 22.58 7.18
CA LEU A 58 21.79 21.13 6.96
C LEU A 58 20.43 20.73 6.34
N THR A 59 19.34 21.24 6.91
CA THR A 59 17.98 20.99 6.39
C THR A 59 17.82 21.47 4.96
N SER A 60 18.34 22.68 4.65
CA SER A 60 18.25 23.25 3.31
C SER A 60 19.00 22.44 2.23
N ILE A 61 20.10 21.81 2.64
CA ILE A 61 20.88 20.94 1.73
C ILE A 61 20.15 19.61 1.54
N LEU A 62 19.65 18.98 2.61
CA LEU A 62 19.04 17.66 2.53
C LEU A 62 17.62 17.66 1.91
N LEU A 63 16.95 18.80 1.87
CA LEU A 63 15.57 18.89 1.40
C LEU A 63 15.44 18.57 -0.10
N LEU A 64 16.35 19.08 -0.94
CA LEU A 64 16.31 18.83 -2.39
C LEU A 64 16.41 17.33 -2.74
N PRO A 65 17.39 16.55 -2.25
CA PRO A 65 17.40 15.11 -2.55
C PRO A 65 16.21 14.37 -1.93
N ALA A 66 15.65 14.83 -0.79
CA ALA A 66 14.52 14.18 -0.13
C ALA A 66 13.23 14.26 -0.96
N ILE A 67 13.04 15.28 -1.79
CA ILE A 67 11.84 15.44 -2.63
C ILE A 67 11.97 14.79 -4.02
N LEU A 68 13.14 14.26 -4.37
CA LEU A 68 13.36 13.63 -5.68
C LEU A 68 12.37 12.49 -5.98
N PRO A 69 12.09 11.54 -5.06
CA PRO A 69 11.10 10.49 -5.31
C PRO A 69 9.70 11.06 -5.62
N GLN A 70 9.29 12.11 -4.91
CA GLN A 70 8.00 12.76 -5.14
C GLN A 70 7.91 13.33 -6.56
N ILE A 71 8.97 14.00 -7.02
CA ILE A 71 9.01 14.59 -8.37
C ILE A 71 8.97 13.50 -9.46
N LEU A 72 9.64 12.38 -9.25
CA LEU A 72 9.69 11.29 -10.23
C LEU A 72 8.38 10.49 -10.26
N LEU A 73 7.88 10.08 -9.12
CA LEU A 73 6.70 9.20 -9.03
C LEU A 73 5.38 9.96 -9.24
N CYS A 74 5.31 11.23 -8.81
CA CYS A 74 4.14 12.07 -9.05
C CYS A 74 4.25 12.89 -10.35
N PHE A 75 5.11 12.47 -11.30
CA PHE A 75 5.30 13.20 -12.54
C PHE A 75 4.00 13.36 -13.32
N GLY A 76 3.68 14.59 -13.71
CA GLY A 76 2.41 14.95 -14.33
C GLY A 76 1.39 15.59 -13.36
N GLN A 77 1.55 15.44 -12.07
CA GLN A 77 0.70 16.08 -11.04
C GLN A 77 1.35 17.38 -10.56
N TRP A 78 1.41 18.37 -11.46
CA TRP A 78 2.15 19.62 -11.23
C TRP A 78 1.62 20.44 -10.07
N GLU A 79 0.31 20.39 -9.78
CA GLU A 79 -0.30 21.03 -8.63
C GLU A 79 0.26 20.55 -7.28
N LEU A 80 0.83 19.36 -7.26
CA LEU A 80 1.43 18.76 -6.07
C LEU A 80 2.94 19.02 -6.01
N ILE A 81 3.62 18.85 -7.14
CA ILE A 81 5.08 18.97 -7.23
C ILE A 81 5.53 20.43 -7.08
N LEU A 82 4.86 21.39 -7.74
CA LEU A 82 5.30 22.77 -7.79
C LEU A 82 5.45 23.44 -6.42
N PRO A 83 4.48 23.36 -5.49
CA PRO A 83 4.62 23.98 -4.18
C PRO A 83 5.83 23.45 -3.41
N ILE A 84 6.07 22.15 -3.46
CA ILE A 84 7.17 21.48 -2.76
C ILE A 84 8.51 21.86 -3.40
N ALA A 85 8.62 21.77 -4.72
CA ALA A 85 9.85 22.04 -5.45
C ALA A 85 10.26 23.52 -5.32
N VAL A 86 9.32 24.46 -5.53
CA VAL A 86 9.58 25.89 -5.40
C VAL A 86 10.00 26.25 -3.98
N THR A 87 9.29 25.74 -2.98
CA THR A 87 9.64 25.99 -1.57
C THR A 87 11.03 25.46 -1.24
N SER A 88 11.35 24.25 -1.67
CA SER A 88 12.65 23.62 -1.43
C SER A 88 13.80 24.37 -2.11
N LEU A 89 13.59 24.86 -3.34
CA LEU A 89 14.55 25.71 -4.04
C LEU A 89 14.76 27.05 -3.32
N ILE A 90 13.69 27.71 -2.91
CA ILE A 90 13.77 28.98 -2.16
C ILE A 90 14.55 28.75 -0.85
N ILE A 91 14.24 27.70 -0.10
CA ILE A 91 14.94 27.34 1.14
C ILE A 91 16.43 27.09 0.88
N PHE A 92 16.77 26.38 -0.19
CA PHE A 92 18.16 26.11 -0.58
C PHE A 92 18.94 27.40 -0.90
N PHE A 93 18.38 28.27 -1.75
CA PHE A 93 19.05 29.51 -2.16
C PHE A 93 19.12 30.55 -1.06
N LEU A 94 18.11 30.68 -0.21
CA LEU A 94 18.08 31.60 0.93
C LEU A 94 18.79 31.03 2.17
N SER A 95 19.26 29.78 2.13
CA SER A 95 20.04 29.23 3.24
C SER A 95 21.31 30.05 3.45
N GLY A 96 21.67 30.29 4.71
CA GLY A 96 22.94 30.96 5.07
C GLY A 96 24.19 30.10 4.81
N ALA A 97 24.13 29.10 3.92
CA ALA A 97 25.30 28.31 3.49
C ALA A 97 26.21 29.17 2.60
N GLY A 98 27.51 28.96 2.68
CA GLY A 98 28.48 29.68 1.85
C GLY A 98 28.26 29.43 0.36
N GLU A 99 28.62 30.41 -0.48
CA GLU A 99 28.41 30.33 -1.94
C GLU A 99 29.06 29.09 -2.58
N THR A 100 30.27 28.73 -2.14
CA THR A 100 30.97 27.54 -2.62
C THR A 100 30.17 26.26 -2.32
N VAL A 101 29.60 26.16 -1.11
CA VAL A 101 28.80 25.01 -0.71
C VAL A 101 27.53 24.92 -1.56
N LYS A 102 26.83 26.04 -1.79
CA LYS A 102 25.66 26.09 -2.65
C LYS A 102 25.96 25.70 -4.10
N THR A 103 27.10 26.17 -4.63
CA THR A 103 27.50 25.86 -5.99
C THR A 103 27.82 24.36 -6.14
N VAL A 104 28.62 23.79 -5.22
CA VAL A 104 28.97 22.37 -5.27
C VAL A 104 27.73 21.48 -5.13
N PHE A 105 26.90 21.70 -4.12
CA PHE A 105 25.67 20.92 -3.95
C PHE A 105 24.67 21.17 -5.05
N GLY A 106 24.56 22.40 -5.57
CA GLY A 106 23.71 22.72 -6.73
C GLY A 106 24.07 21.93 -7.97
N VAL A 107 25.38 21.80 -8.27
CA VAL A 107 25.83 20.96 -9.40
C VAL A 107 25.54 19.47 -9.14
N ILE A 108 25.81 18.98 -7.92
CA ILE A 108 25.52 17.60 -7.54
C ILE A 108 24.04 17.31 -7.72
N TYR A 109 23.16 18.19 -7.24
CA TYR A 109 21.71 18.00 -7.35
C TYR A 109 21.22 18.12 -8.78
N LEU A 110 21.76 19.04 -9.57
CA LEU A 110 21.43 19.11 -10.98
C LEU A 110 21.75 17.79 -11.69
N LEU A 111 22.94 17.22 -11.43
CA LEU A 111 23.32 15.92 -11.97
C LEU A 111 22.42 14.81 -11.45
N LEU A 112 22.12 14.79 -10.16
CA LEU A 112 21.23 13.81 -9.54
C LEU A 112 19.83 13.84 -10.16
N TYR A 113 19.25 15.03 -10.37
CA TYR A 113 17.94 15.18 -10.99
C TYR A 113 17.95 14.76 -12.45
N VAL A 114 18.94 15.18 -13.23
CA VAL A 114 19.05 14.82 -14.66
C VAL A 114 19.30 13.32 -14.83
N LEU A 115 20.32 12.80 -14.17
CA LEU A 115 20.67 11.37 -14.30
C LEU A 115 19.63 10.47 -13.63
N GLY A 116 19.07 10.88 -12.47
CA GLY A 116 18.02 10.15 -11.77
C GLY A 116 16.72 10.09 -12.58
N SER A 117 16.32 11.20 -13.19
CA SER A 117 15.15 11.21 -14.09
C SER A 117 15.39 10.36 -15.33
N LEU A 118 16.56 10.47 -15.95
CA LEU A 118 16.89 9.66 -17.13
C LEU A 118 16.86 8.16 -16.78
N ALA A 119 17.51 7.77 -15.67
CA ALA A 119 17.51 6.39 -15.22
C ALA A 119 16.11 5.89 -14.88
N PHE A 120 15.32 6.71 -14.18
CA PHE A 120 13.93 6.38 -13.83
C PHE A 120 13.07 6.14 -15.07
N PHE A 121 13.05 7.07 -16.02
CA PHE A 121 12.26 6.92 -17.24
C PHE A 121 12.76 5.78 -18.14
N MET A 122 14.09 5.53 -18.17
CA MET A 122 14.64 4.35 -18.84
C MET A 122 14.11 3.05 -18.20
N LEU A 123 14.20 2.94 -16.87
CA LEU A 123 13.71 1.77 -16.16
C LEU A 123 12.20 1.58 -16.37
N MET A 124 11.41 2.64 -16.24
CA MET A 124 9.97 2.59 -16.51
C MET A 124 9.67 2.13 -17.93
N SER A 125 10.42 2.60 -18.93
CA SER A 125 10.26 2.19 -20.33
C SER A 125 10.54 0.72 -20.56
N PHE A 126 11.48 0.12 -19.81
CA PHE A 126 11.79 -1.30 -19.92
C PHE A 126 10.84 -2.21 -19.13
N PHE A 127 10.34 -1.73 -17.99
CA PHE A 127 9.53 -2.53 -17.07
C PHE A 127 8.03 -2.25 -17.17
N THR A 128 7.60 -1.21 -17.92
CA THR A 128 6.17 -1.00 -18.16
C THR A 128 5.69 -2.09 -19.13
N PRO A 129 4.83 -2.99 -18.72
CA PRO A 129 4.29 -4.00 -19.63
C PRO A 129 3.54 -3.32 -20.77
N SER A 130 3.70 -3.81 -22.00
CA SER A 130 2.98 -3.34 -23.19
C SER A 130 1.49 -3.78 -23.19
N THR A 131 1.06 -4.40 -22.13
CA THR A 131 -0.31 -4.89 -21.90
C THR A 131 -1.19 -3.75 -21.41
N GLN A 132 -2.33 -3.56 -22.06
CA GLN A 132 -3.35 -2.63 -21.58
C GLN A 132 -4.17 -3.32 -20.50
N GLN A 133 -4.17 -2.73 -19.30
CA GLN A 133 -5.03 -3.17 -18.20
C GLN A 133 -6.22 -2.23 -18.09
N THR A 134 -7.41 -2.80 -18.01
CA THR A 134 -8.66 -2.06 -17.83
C THR A 134 -9.37 -2.61 -16.60
N ILE A 135 -9.65 -1.74 -15.64
CA ILE A 135 -10.47 -2.11 -14.48
C ILE A 135 -11.92 -2.10 -14.95
N LEU A 136 -12.54 -3.28 -14.92
CA LEU A 136 -13.94 -3.47 -15.33
C LEU A 136 -14.91 -3.16 -14.20
N GLU A 137 -14.56 -3.58 -12.98
CA GLU A 137 -15.39 -3.42 -11.79
C GLU A 137 -14.50 -3.34 -10.56
N ASN A 138 -14.93 -2.62 -9.55
CA ASN A 138 -14.30 -2.60 -8.23
C ASN A 138 -15.37 -2.44 -7.14
N GLY A 139 -15.03 -2.82 -5.92
CA GLY A 139 -15.94 -2.66 -4.79
C GLY A 139 -15.29 -3.06 -3.47
N GLU A 140 -15.96 -2.70 -2.37
CA GLU A 140 -15.54 -3.00 -1.01
C GLU A 140 -16.39 -4.12 -0.41
N SER A 141 -15.79 -4.88 0.49
CA SER A 141 -16.48 -5.94 1.23
C SER A 141 -17.48 -5.34 2.24
N PRO A 142 -18.52 -6.10 2.64
CA PRO A 142 -19.51 -5.64 3.63
C PRO A 142 -18.89 -5.23 4.96
N SER A 143 -17.82 -5.85 5.39
CA SER A 143 -17.07 -5.46 6.60
C SER A 143 -16.19 -4.22 6.41
N GLY A 144 -15.94 -3.79 5.17
CA GLY A 144 -14.98 -2.76 4.82
C GLY A 144 -13.51 -3.18 4.99
N ALA A 145 -13.24 -4.46 5.30
CA ALA A 145 -11.89 -4.95 5.54
C ALA A 145 -11.10 -5.23 4.24
N TYR A 146 -11.81 -5.49 3.15
CA TYR A 146 -11.23 -5.84 1.86
C TYR A 146 -11.87 -5.05 0.74
N ARG A 147 -11.10 -4.84 -0.34
CA ARG A 147 -11.61 -4.38 -1.63
C ARG A 147 -11.22 -5.36 -2.72
N TYR A 148 -11.99 -5.39 -3.82
CA TYR A 148 -11.66 -6.15 -5.01
C TYR A 148 -11.60 -5.26 -6.23
N GLU A 149 -10.84 -5.72 -7.22
CA GLU A 149 -10.79 -5.17 -8.56
C GLU A 149 -10.84 -6.30 -9.58
N ILE A 150 -11.71 -6.17 -10.58
CA ILE A 150 -11.73 -7.05 -11.76
C ILE A 150 -10.93 -6.35 -12.82
N ILE A 151 -9.80 -6.94 -13.20
CA ILE A 151 -8.88 -6.38 -14.18
C ILE A 151 -8.88 -7.25 -15.42
N GLN A 152 -9.20 -6.64 -16.56
CA GLN A 152 -8.95 -7.22 -17.86
C GLN A 152 -7.60 -6.77 -18.37
N THR A 153 -6.79 -7.72 -18.79
CA THR A 153 -5.48 -7.47 -19.40
C THR A 153 -5.52 -7.94 -20.85
N ASP A 154 -5.37 -7.01 -21.78
CA ASP A 154 -5.29 -7.30 -23.20
C ASP A 154 -3.83 -7.55 -23.58
N ASP A 155 -3.52 -8.73 -24.08
CA ASP A 155 -2.21 -9.09 -24.61
C ASP A 155 -2.32 -9.72 -26.01
N SER A 156 -1.17 -9.94 -26.65
CA SER A 156 -1.10 -10.56 -27.97
C SER A 156 -1.53 -12.04 -28.01
N SER A 157 -1.72 -12.67 -26.85
CA SER A 157 -2.09 -14.08 -26.68
C SER A 157 -3.57 -14.31 -26.37
N GLY A 158 -4.41 -13.24 -26.36
CA GLY A 158 -5.84 -13.30 -26.11
C GLY A 158 -6.25 -12.72 -24.75
N GLY A 159 -5.29 -12.24 -23.97
CA GLY A 159 -5.54 -11.58 -22.68
C GLY A 159 -6.03 -12.50 -21.56
N ASN A 160 -6.34 -11.88 -20.43
CA ASN A 160 -6.94 -12.55 -19.28
C ASN A 160 -7.88 -11.62 -18.51
N VAL A 161 -8.77 -12.20 -17.72
CA VAL A 161 -9.53 -11.52 -16.68
C VAL A 161 -9.09 -12.07 -15.35
N ALA A 162 -8.75 -11.18 -14.42
CA ALA A 162 -8.31 -11.52 -13.08
C ALA A 162 -9.10 -10.74 -12.02
N VAL A 163 -9.40 -11.40 -10.91
CA VAL A 163 -9.95 -10.75 -9.71
C VAL A 163 -8.84 -10.61 -8.69
N HIS A 164 -8.54 -9.39 -8.34
CA HIS A 164 -7.57 -9.03 -7.30
C HIS A 164 -8.30 -8.62 -6.04
N ILE A 165 -7.76 -8.99 -4.89
CA ILE A 165 -8.26 -8.59 -3.57
C ILE A 165 -7.11 -8.00 -2.78
N GLU A 166 -7.42 -6.91 -2.08
CA GLU A 166 -6.50 -6.23 -1.17
C GLU A 166 -7.16 -5.96 0.19
N PRO A 167 -6.40 -6.06 1.30
CA PRO A 167 -6.88 -5.65 2.61
C PRO A 167 -6.86 -4.13 2.76
N ASN A 168 -7.97 -3.55 3.25
CA ASN A 168 -8.10 -2.11 3.49
C ASN A 168 -7.43 -1.63 4.80
N ASP A 169 -7.07 -2.54 5.69
CA ASP A 169 -6.47 -2.23 7.01
C ASP A 169 -5.08 -1.60 6.92
N ARG A 170 -4.43 -1.70 5.77
CA ARG A 170 -3.10 -1.14 5.49
C ARG A 170 -3.15 0.24 4.84
N ASP A 171 -4.33 0.71 4.49
CA ASP A 171 -4.52 2.01 3.88
C ASP A 171 -4.40 3.11 4.93
N ILE A 172 -3.72 4.20 4.55
CA ILE A 172 -3.55 5.35 5.44
C ILE A 172 -4.51 6.45 4.99
N HIS A 173 -5.55 6.67 5.79
CA HIS A 173 -6.53 7.70 5.52
C HIS A 173 -6.14 9.01 6.21
N LEU A 174 -5.84 10.03 5.42
CA LEU A 174 -5.63 11.40 5.87
C LEU A 174 -6.79 12.29 5.42
N PRO A 175 -7.02 13.45 6.09
CA PRO A 175 -8.09 14.37 5.73
C PRO A 175 -7.99 14.85 4.31
N PHE A 176 -8.19 14.47 3.26
CA PHE A 176 -8.05 14.88 1.84
C PHE A 176 -7.17 13.96 0.99
N LEU A 177 -6.59 12.92 1.58
CA LEU A 177 -5.64 12.07 0.91
C LEU A 177 -5.73 10.65 1.47
N THR A 178 -5.81 9.67 0.60
CA THR A 178 -5.73 8.25 0.98
C THR A 178 -4.51 7.64 0.31
N PHE A 179 -3.68 6.98 1.09
CA PHE A 179 -2.58 6.15 0.61
C PHE A 179 -3.02 4.70 0.62
N VAL A 180 -3.07 4.14 -0.56
CA VAL A 180 -3.42 2.75 -0.80
C VAL A 180 -2.15 1.93 -0.84
N SER A 181 -2.07 0.90 -0.02
CA SER A 181 -0.87 0.06 0.08
C SER A 181 -0.65 -0.74 -1.19
N ASN A 182 0.52 -0.60 -1.83
CA ASN A 182 0.90 -1.38 -3.01
C ASN A 182 1.56 -2.71 -2.62
N GLY A 183 1.32 -3.76 -3.41
CA GLY A 183 2.02 -5.04 -3.29
C GLY A 183 1.41 -6.03 -2.30
N TYR A 184 0.18 -5.78 -1.85
CA TYR A 184 -0.60 -6.72 -1.06
C TYR A 184 -1.83 -7.24 -1.81
N ASP A 185 -1.91 -6.93 -3.11
CA ASP A 185 -2.92 -7.48 -3.99
C ASP A 185 -2.68 -8.99 -4.18
N ARG A 186 -3.73 -9.74 -4.00
CA ARG A 186 -3.75 -11.18 -4.23
C ARG A 186 -4.70 -11.48 -5.38
N THR A 187 -4.18 -12.13 -6.42
CA THR A 187 -5.03 -12.69 -7.46
C THR A 187 -5.76 -13.92 -6.90
N VAL A 188 -7.07 -13.83 -6.80
CA VAL A 188 -7.92 -14.90 -6.25
C VAL A 188 -8.67 -15.66 -7.35
N TYR A 189 -8.70 -15.11 -8.56
CA TYR A 189 -9.27 -15.76 -9.74
C TYR A 189 -8.54 -15.25 -10.98
N GLU A 190 -8.28 -16.15 -11.93
CA GLU A 190 -7.74 -15.81 -13.25
C GLU A 190 -8.34 -16.75 -14.31
N GLU A 191 -8.77 -16.17 -15.42
CA GLU A 191 -9.29 -16.92 -16.56
C GLU A 191 -8.65 -16.44 -17.86
N ARG A 192 -8.21 -17.41 -18.68
CA ARG A 192 -7.61 -17.20 -20.00
C ARG A 192 -8.23 -18.16 -21.01
N PRO A 193 -8.53 -17.73 -22.24
CA PRO A 193 -8.53 -16.34 -22.73
C PRO A 193 -9.68 -15.53 -22.11
N ILE A 194 -9.77 -14.24 -22.43
CA ILE A 194 -10.87 -13.37 -21.98
C ILE A 194 -12.21 -14.04 -22.35
N PRO A 195 -13.10 -14.30 -21.37
CA PRO A 195 -14.40 -14.88 -21.64
C PRO A 195 -15.28 -13.93 -22.47
N SER A 196 -16.21 -14.49 -23.25
CA SER A 196 -17.13 -13.69 -24.08
C SER A 196 -18.05 -12.79 -23.25
N GLU A 197 -18.35 -13.19 -22.02
CA GLU A 197 -19.09 -12.42 -21.03
C GLU A 197 -18.30 -12.45 -19.73
N VAL A 198 -17.89 -11.28 -19.25
CA VAL A 198 -17.24 -11.16 -17.95
C VAL A 198 -18.32 -11.15 -16.88
N GLY A 199 -18.27 -12.11 -15.96
CA GLY A 199 -19.17 -12.16 -14.82
C GLY A 199 -19.04 -10.94 -13.91
N SER A 200 -20.03 -10.71 -13.07
CA SER A 200 -19.97 -9.71 -11.98
C SER A 200 -19.52 -10.35 -10.69
N ALA A 201 -18.88 -9.56 -9.84
CA ALA A 201 -18.52 -9.99 -8.50
C ALA A 201 -19.65 -9.69 -7.50
N GLN A 202 -19.88 -10.59 -6.56
CA GLN A 202 -20.88 -10.42 -5.51
C GLN A 202 -20.29 -10.76 -4.14
N TRP A 203 -20.43 -9.83 -3.21
CA TRP A 203 -20.13 -10.07 -1.82
C TRP A 203 -21.30 -10.69 -1.07
N SER A 204 -20.98 -11.61 -0.19
CA SER A 204 -21.90 -12.18 0.81
C SER A 204 -21.20 -12.27 2.17
N THR A 205 -21.97 -12.32 3.24
CA THR A 205 -21.46 -12.51 4.59
C THR A 205 -21.90 -13.88 5.09
N VAL A 206 -20.95 -14.65 5.63
CA VAL A 206 -21.18 -16.00 6.14
C VAL A 206 -20.63 -16.11 7.56
N THR A 207 -21.29 -16.85 8.41
CA THR A 207 -20.82 -17.01 9.80
C THR A 207 -19.55 -17.88 9.86
N ARG A 208 -18.71 -17.64 10.88
CA ARG A 208 -17.51 -18.45 11.13
C ARG A 208 -17.84 -19.94 11.27
N ALA A 209 -18.94 -20.25 11.96
CA ALA A 209 -19.40 -21.64 12.15
C ALA A 209 -19.72 -22.34 10.82
N ASP A 210 -20.41 -21.64 9.90
CA ASP A 210 -20.77 -22.18 8.60
C ASP A 210 -19.53 -22.44 7.73
N ILE A 211 -18.58 -21.49 7.71
CA ILE A 211 -17.31 -21.68 6.97
C ILE A 211 -16.49 -22.82 7.57
N THR A 212 -16.38 -22.88 8.91
CA THR A 212 -15.66 -23.97 9.57
C THR A 212 -16.28 -25.32 9.22
N ALA A 213 -17.62 -25.42 9.24
CA ALA A 213 -18.31 -26.65 8.84
C ALA A 213 -18.06 -27.01 7.36
N GLN A 214 -18.06 -26.04 6.47
CA GLN A 214 -17.74 -26.26 5.05
C GLN A 214 -16.29 -26.73 4.86
N LEU A 215 -15.32 -26.15 5.57
CA LEU A 215 -13.91 -26.57 5.50
C LEU A 215 -13.72 -28.00 6.01
N LEU A 216 -14.34 -28.34 7.13
CA LEU A 216 -14.27 -29.70 7.70
C LEU A 216 -15.00 -30.72 6.83
N ALA A 217 -15.99 -30.32 6.05
CA ALA A 217 -16.63 -31.19 5.05
C ALA A 217 -15.70 -31.53 3.87
N ILE A 218 -14.75 -30.64 3.55
CA ILE A 218 -13.75 -30.88 2.49
C ILE A 218 -12.59 -31.73 3.02
N SER A 219 -12.11 -31.46 4.24
CA SER A 219 -11.02 -32.20 4.89
C SER A 219 -11.16 -32.17 6.40
N GLU A 220 -11.18 -33.34 7.03
CA GLU A 220 -11.18 -33.45 8.50
C GLU A 220 -9.80 -33.15 9.14
N ASP A 221 -8.74 -33.17 8.33
CA ASP A 221 -7.35 -33.07 8.79
C ASP A 221 -6.71 -31.70 8.48
N VAL A 222 -7.51 -30.62 8.52
CA VAL A 222 -6.97 -29.27 8.42
C VAL A 222 -6.12 -28.97 9.66
N THR A 223 -4.81 -28.84 9.48
CA THR A 223 -3.84 -28.54 10.54
C THR A 223 -3.46 -27.08 10.54
N LEU A 224 -3.28 -26.53 11.74
CA LEU A 224 -2.91 -25.15 11.96
C LEU A 224 -1.51 -25.06 12.58
N ASP A 225 -0.58 -24.32 11.94
CA ASP A 225 0.76 -24.06 12.50
C ASP A 225 0.73 -22.84 13.41
N LEU A 226 0.43 -23.05 14.68
CA LEU A 226 0.35 -22.01 15.69
C LEU A 226 1.71 -21.81 16.38
N SER A 227 2.14 -20.55 16.48
CA SER A 227 3.29 -20.17 17.30
C SER A 227 3.04 -20.50 18.79
N LYS A 228 4.12 -20.62 19.57
CA LYS A 228 4.01 -20.87 21.03
C LYS A 228 3.16 -19.82 21.75
N SER A 229 3.25 -18.55 21.33
CA SER A 229 2.44 -17.47 21.90
C SER A 229 0.95 -17.61 21.57
N GLN A 230 0.62 -18.00 20.35
CA GLN A 230 -0.77 -18.23 19.91
C GLN A 230 -1.38 -19.42 20.63
N LYS A 231 -0.64 -20.54 20.76
CA LYS A 231 -1.07 -21.71 21.57
C LYS A 231 -1.36 -21.31 23.01
N ALA A 232 -0.48 -20.52 23.62
CA ALA A 232 -0.69 -20.03 24.99
C ALA A 232 -1.94 -19.13 25.11
N THR A 233 -2.20 -18.27 24.11
CA THR A 233 -3.38 -17.39 24.09
C THR A 233 -4.68 -18.18 24.08
N ILE A 234 -4.75 -19.28 23.33
CA ILE A 234 -5.95 -20.13 23.23
C ILE A 234 -5.95 -21.32 24.21
N GLY A 235 -5.01 -21.34 25.17
CA GLY A 235 -4.95 -22.34 26.24
C GLY A 235 -4.48 -23.73 25.79
N ILE A 236 -3.79 -23.84 24.65
CA ILE A 236 -3.18 -25.09 24.17
C ILE A 236 -1.74 -25.20 24.70
N PRO A 237 -1.30 -26.38 25.16
CA PRO A 237 0.09 -26.59 25.58
C PRO A 237 1.08 -26.24 24.47
N SER A 238 2.17 -25.54 24.81
CA SER A 238 3.16 -25.06 23.85
C SER A 238 3.96 -26.18 23.16
N ASP A 239 3.94 -27.36 23.69
CA ASP A 239 4.58 -28.58 23.20
C ASP A 239 3.69 -29.41 22.27
N THR A 240 2.43 -29.04 22.09
CA THR A 240 1.53 -29.67 21.12
C THR A 240 2.10 -29.52 19.72
N GLU A 241 2.46 -30.60 19.05
CA GLU A 241 3.08 -30.54 17.71
C GLU A 241 2.09 -30.10 16.63
N THR A 242 0.88 -30.68 16.65
CA THR A 242 -0.14 -30.45 15.65
C THR A 242 -1.44 -29.98 16.26
N VAL A 243 -2.02 -28.91 15.76
CA VAL A 243 -3.34 -28.43 16.16
C VAL A 243 -4.27 -28.58 14.96
N TYR A 244 -5.39 -29.28 15.14
CA TYR A 244 -6.39 -29.46 14.10
C TYR A 244 -7.50 -28.43 14.24
N LEU A 245 -7.99 -27.94 13.10
CA LEU A 245 -9.11 -26.97 13.08
C LEU A 245 -10.36 -27.53 13.79
N LYS A 246 -10.63 -28.84 13.65
CA LYS A 246 -11.76 -29.53 14.27
C LYS A 246 -11.73 -29.53 15.80
N ASP A 247 -10.55 -29.38 16.39
CA ASP A 247 -10.35 -29.42 17.84
C ASP A 247 -10.48 -28.02 18.48
N LEU A 248 -10.59 -26.97 17.66
CA LEU A 248 -10.74 -25.61 18.13
C LEU A 248 -12.20 -25.23 18.34
N THR A 249 -12.45 -24.58 19.47
CA THR A 249 -13.75 -23.98 19.75
C THR A 249 -13.90 -22.63 19.07
N ASP A 250 -15.14 -22.20 18.92
CA ASP A 250 -15.48 -20.88 18.36
C ASP A 250 -14.80 -19.72 19.11
N SER A 251 -14.73 -19.81 20.44
CA SER A 251 -14.03 -18.85 21.30
C SER A 251 -12.52 -18.81 21.06
N GLN A 252 -11.90 -19.96 20.77
CA GLN A 252 -10.47 -20.02 20.46
C GLN A 252 -10.17 -19.43 19.09
N LEU A 253 -11.04 -19.65 18.10
CA LEU A 253 -10.92 -19.03 16.79
C LEU A 253 -11.06 -17.49 16.88
N GLU A 254 -11.96 -17.00 17.72
CA GLU A 254 -12.10 -15.57 18.00
C GLU A 254 -10.84 -14.96 18.66
N GLN A 255 -10.24 -15.68 19.61
CA GLN A 255 -8.97 -15.27 20.22
C GLN A 255 -7.79 -15.29 19.25
N LEU A 256 -7.86 -16.08 18.18
CA LEU A 256 -6.91 -16.07 17.06
C LEU A 256 -7.19 -14.94 16.05
N GLY A 257 -8.19 -14.11 16.29
CA GLY A 257 -8.54 -12.99 15.45
C GLY A 257 -9.50 -13.31 14.30
N VAL A 258 -10.07 -14.52 14.25
CA VAL A 258 -11.07 -14.88 13.24
C VAL A 258 -12.41 -14.23 13.59
N PRO A 259 -12.96 -13.33 12.78
CA PRO A 259 -14.20 -12.64 13.09
C PRO A 259 -15.42 -13.58 13.05
N ALA A 260 -16.49 -13.21 13.75
CA ALA A 260 -17.72 -14.00 13.79
C ALA A 260 -18.44 -14.03 12.43
N GLU A 261 -18.38 -12.92 11.70
CA GLU A 261 -18.92 -12.77 10.35
C GLU A 261 -17.76 -12.59 9.36
N ASN A 262 -17.83 -13.29 8.27
CA ASN A 262 -16.75 -13.34 7.27
C ASN A 262 -17.27 -12.98 5.90
N ASP A 263 -16.50 -12.16 5.20
CA ASP A 263 -16.78 -11.78 3.83
C ASP A 263 -16.40 -12.90 2.86
N VAL A 264 -17.28 -13.17 1.92
CA VAL A 264 -17.10 -14.14 0.85
C VAL A 264 -17.35 -13.45 -0.47
N LEU A 265 -16.40 -13.52 -1.39
CA LEU A 265 -16.53 -13.02 -2.76
C LEU A 265 -16.79 -14.19 -3.71
N THR A 266 -17.84 -14.06 -4.51
CA THR A 266 -18.14 -14.95 -5.64
C THR A 266 -17.98 -14.20 -6.94
N PHE A 267 -17.38 -14.84 -7.93
CA PHE A 267 -17.24 -14.33 -9.29
C PHE A 267 -17.54 -15.46 -10.29
N ALA A 268 -18.36 -15.17 -11.30
CA ALA A 268 -18.80 -16.18 -12.29
C ALA A 268 -19.31 -17.47 -11.62
N ASP A 269 -20.17 -17.33 -10.59
CA ASP A 269 -20.78 -18.40 -9.80
C ASP A 269 -19.77 -19.27 -9.01
N LYS A 270 -18.52 -18.85 -8.91
CA LYS A 270 -17.50 -19.54 -8.11
C LYS A 270 -17.09 -18.69 -6.92
N THR A 271 -16.95 -19.30 -5.76
CA THR A 271 -16.33 -18.64 -4.60
C THR A 271 -14.85 -18.50 -4.85
N CYS A 272 -14.38 -17.27 -4.95
CA CYS A 272 -12.97 -16.97 -5.23
C CYS A 272 -12.21 -16.41 -3.99
N PHE A 273 -12.92 -15.94 -2.96
CA PHE A 273 -12.29 -15.44 -1.75
C PHE A 273 -13.17 -15.67 -0.52
N ARG A 274 -12.50 -15.91 0.62
CA ARG A 274 -13.11 -16.00 1.96
C ARG A 274 -12.17 -15.38 2.98
N SER A 275 -12.64 -14.34 3.67
CA SER A 275 -11.81 -13.62 4.67
C SER A 275 -11.35 -14.51 5.83
N TYR A 276 -12.14 -15.47 6.23
CA TYR A 276 -11.75 -16.48 7.22
C TYR A 276 -10.46 -17.21 6.84
N ILE A 277 -10.36 -17.64 5.60
CA ILE A 277 -9.18 -18.35 5.08
C ILE A 277 -7.99 -17.41 4.98
N ALA A 278 -8.20 -16.17 4.52
CA ALA A 278 -7.14 -15.17 4.45
C ALA A 278 -6.53 -14.92 5.83
N VAL A 279 -7.35 -14.81 6.89
CA VAL A 279 -6.85 -14.68 8.26
C VAL A 279 -6.05 -15.93 8.68
N LEU A 280 -6.53 -17.12 8.39
CA LEU A 280 -5.80 -18.35 8.70
C LEU A 280 -4.49 -18.45 7.90
N GLU A 281 -4.48 -18.09 6.63
CA GLU A 281 -3.28 -18.09 5.79
C GLU A 281 -2.23 -17.08 6.26
N ASP A 282 -2.60 -15.89 6.68
CA ASP A 282 -1.69 -14.90 7.27
C ASP A 282 -1.00 -15.44 8.54
N TYR A 283 -1.72 -16.24 9.32
CA TYR A 283 -1.18 -16.90 10.51
C TYR A 283 -0.35 -18.15 10.20
N PHE A 284 -0.66 -18.86 9.10
CA PHE A 284 -0.17 -20.24 8.85
C PHE A 284 0.65 -20.38 7.57
N ALA A 285 0.88 -19.32 6.80
CA ALA A 285 1.57 -19.31 5.50
C ALA A 285 3.05 -19.76 5.55
N LYS A 286 3.52 -20.36 6.61
CA LYS A 286 4.92 -20.81 6.75
C LYS A 286 5.20 -22.24 6.34
N ASP A 287 4.20 -23.06 6.09
CA ASP A 287 4.41 -24.44 5.68
C ASP A 287 3.72 -24.75 4.36
N ASN A 288 4.53 -25.11 3.34
CA ASN A 288 4.26 -25.40 1.93
C ASN A 288 3.14 -26.45 1.66
N ARG A 289 2.00 -26.33 2.30
CA ARG A 289 0.80 -27.07 1.90
C ARG A 289 -0.17 -26.09 1.28
N GLU A 290 -0.15 -26.01 -0.03
CA GLU A 290 -1.25 -25.49 -0.83
C GLU A 290 -2.53 -26.20 -0.39
N ILE A 291 -3.27 -25.60 0.53
CA ILE A 291 -4.67 -25.93 0.70
C ILE A 291 -5.35 -25.26 -0.50
N SER A 292 -5.34 -25.97 -1.63
CA SER A 292 -6.16 -25.59 -2.78
C SER A 292 -7.63 -25.81 -2.37
N LEU A 293 -8.21 -24.83 -1.68
CA LEU A 293 -9.62 -24.81 -1.29
C LEU A 293 -10.52 -24.36 -2.45
N PHE A 294 -9.93 -24.12 -3.62
CA PHE A 294 -10.59 -23.65 -4.82
C PHE A 294 -10.25 -24.58 -6.00
N ASN A 295 -10.86 -25.74 -6.04
CA ASN A 295 -10.99 -26.57 -7.24
C ASN A 295 -12.46 -26.70 -7.61
#